data_eacfa02a68fe5ef2f4142c217edddc15
#
_entry.id   eacfa02a68fe5ef2f4142c217edddc15
#
_cell.length_a   1.000
_cell.length_b   1.000
_cell.length_c   1.000
_cell.angle_alpha   90.00
_cell.angle_beta   90.00
_cell.angle_gamma   90.00
#
_symmetry.space_group_name_H-M   'P 1'
#
loop_
_entity.id
_entity.type
_entity.pdbx_description
1 polymer ?
#
loop_
_entity_poly.entity_id
_entity_poly.type
_entity_poly.pdbx_seq_one_letter_code
_entity_poly.pdbx_strand_id
1 'polypeptide(L)'
;MSPQKLPLSLIIPCYNEADGIPQLQEKLSPLLNQLQNSYQLELLFINDGSTDNTSSLLEQHFPQSYCKIITHQTNQNLGAAIRTGFHAATGDIVITMDSDCTYDVHEIYNLLNLLDPHTDIVTVSPYHPLGKVENIPSYRLALSKSISWIYRQLTGAHIYTFTALFRAQKKHIVKNITFESNNFLATAEILIYSLLQGYTVKEQPATLHVRKYGQSKMKLFLVIKSHAKFVAKVFWMRLTGKFKKK
;
A
#
# COMPACT_ATOMS: atom_id res chain seq x y z
N MET A 1 20.51 -29.09 -4.52
CA MET A 1 20.23 -27.95 -3.66
C MET A 1 18.88 -27.39 -4.07
N SER A 2 17.92 -27.30 -3.18
CA SER A 2 16.65 -26.62 -3.48
C SER A 2 16.95 -25.15 -3.83
N PRO A 3 16.35 -24.58 -4.87
CA PRO A 3 16.55 -23.17 -5.18
C PRO A 3 16.20 -22.32 -3.96
N GLN A 4 17.07 -21.37 -3.62
CA GLN A 4 16.86 -20.49 -2.49
C GLN A 4 15.61 -19.63 -2.76
N LYS A 5 14.61 -19.72 -1.89
CA LYS A 5 13.37 -18.95 -2.01
C LYS A 5 13.66 -17.46 -1.88
N LEU A 6 13.03 -16.66 -2.74
CA LEU A 6 13.17 -15.21 -2.71
C LEU A 6 12.46 -14.62 -1.46
N PRO A 7 13.12 -13.78 -0.65
CA PRO A 7 12.52 -13.17 0.52
C PRO A 7 11.39 -12.18 0.13
N LEU A 8 10.21 -12.36 0.75
CA LEU A 8 9.01 -11.56 0.51
C LEU A 8 8.43 -11.08 1.84
N SER A 9 8.31 -9.77 2.02
CA SER A 9 7.59 -9.17 3.16
C SER A 9 6.23 -8.64 2.72
N LEU A 10 5.17 -9.05 3.42
CA LEU A 10 3.82 -8.52 3.28
C LEU A 10 3.50 -7.64 4.48
N ILE A 11 3.24 -6.36 4.27
CA ILE A 11 2.95 -5.35 5.30
C ILE A 11 1.46 -5.01 5.27
N ILE A 12 0.79 -5.16 6.39
CA ILE A 12 -0.64 -4.88 6.55
C ILE A 12 -0.85 -3.93 7.74
N PRO A 13 -1.01 -2.62 7.52
CA PRO A 13 -1.39 -1.68 8.56
C PRO A 13 -2.81 -1.94 9.05
N CYS A 14 -3.01 -1.91 10.37
CA CYS A 14 -4.30 -2.13 11.04
C CYS A 14 -4.57 -1.04 12.07
N TYR A 15 -5.78 -0.50 12.11
CA TYR A 15 -6.24 0.39 13.17
C TYR A 15 -7.74 0.24 13.43
N ASN A 16 -8.09 -0.36 14.58
CA ASN A 16 -9.47 -0.67 14.94
C ASN A 16 -10.18 -1.48 13.85
N GLU A 17 -9.63 -2.65 13.54
CA GLU A 17 -10.07 -3.57 12.49
C GLU A 17 -10.60 -4.90 13.03
N ALA A 18 -10.94 -4.96 14.33
CA ALA A 18 -11.38 -6.19 14.99
C ALA A 18 -12.46 -6.97 14.21
N ASP A 19 -13.47 -6.26 13.67
CA ASP A 19 -14.57 -6.86 12.92
C ASP A 19 -14.11 -7.50 11.58
N GLY A 20 -13.01 -7.03 11.01
CA GLY A 20 -12.48 -7.47 9.70
C GLY A 20 -11.45 -8.59 9.77
N ILE A 21 -10.79 -8.79 10.94
CA ILE A 21 -9.70 -9.77 11.09
C ILE A 21 -10.10 -11.21 10.74
N PRO A 22 -11.27 -11.74 11.17
CA PRO A 22 -11.68 -13.09 10.78
C PRO A 22 -11.81 -13.26 9.25
N GLN A 23 -12.38 -12.28 8.56
CA GLN A 23 -12.50 -12.31 7.11
C GLN A 23 -11.13 -12.20 6.42
N LEU A 24 -10.26 -11.35 6.94
CA LEU A 24 -8.89 -11.22 6.44
C LEU A 24 -8.17 -12.56 6.53
N GLN A 25 -8.27 -13.24 7.67
CA GLN A 25 -7.67 -14.56 7.89
C GLN A 25 -8.23 -15.61 6.93
N GLU A 26 -9.56 -15.68 6.77
CA GLU A 26 -10.21 -16.62 5.86
C GLU A 26 -9.67 -16.48 4.42
N LYS A 27 -9.52 -15.26 3.94
CA LYS A 27 -9.05 -14.98 2.58
C LYS A 27 -7.54 -15.11 2.41
N LEU A 28 -6.78 -14.64 3.40
CA LEU A 28 -5.34 -14.52 3.29
C LEU A 28 -4.61 -15.83 3.58
N SER A 29 -5.10 -16.66 4.53
CA SER A 29 -4.38 -17.88 4.94
C SER A 29 -4.14 -18.89 3.81
N PRO A 30 -5.11 -19.18 2.92
CA PRO A 30 -4.84 -20.08 1.78
C PRO A 30 -3.75 -19.53 0.85
N LEU A 31 -3.76 -18.22 0.61
CA LEU A 31 -2.77 -17.54 -0.22
C LEU A 31 -1.37 -17.59 0.42
N LEU A 32 -1.26 -17.31 1.72
CA LEU A 32 0.02 -17.37 2.45
C LEU A 32 0.64 -18.76 2.38
N ASN A 33 -0.17 -19.82 2.52
CA ASN A 33 0.27 -21.20 2.41
C ASN A 33 0.84 -21.50 1.01
N GLN A 34 0.22 -20.95 -0.04
CA GLN A 34 0.73 -21.11 -1.41
C GLN A 34 2.01 -20.30 -1.64
N LEU A 35 2.07 -19.05 -1.15
CA LEU A 35 3.25 -18.19 -1.29
C LEU A 35 4.50 -18.80 -0.62
N GLN A 36 4.35 -19.50 0.51
CA GLN A 36 5.46 -20.17 1.19
C GLN A 36 6.12 -21.25 0.33
N ASN A 37 5.45 -21.79 -0.69
CA ASN A 37 6.07 -22.74 -1.59
C ASN A 37 7.17 -22.11 -2.45
N SER A 38 7.00 -20.82 -2.82
CA SER A 38 7.88 -20.09 -3.74
C SER A 38 8.74 -19.02 -3.06
N TYR A 39 8.30 -18.51 -1.91
CA TYR A 39 8.93 -17.39 -1.22
C TYR A 39 9.31 -17.72 0.22
N GLN A 40 10.39 -17.09 0.71
CA GLN A 40 10.64 -16.97 2.15
C GLN A 40 9.77 -15.83 2.68
N LEU A 41 8.61 -16.18 3.21
CA LEU A 41 7.55 -15.23 3.57
C LEU A 41 7.78 -14.62 4.95
N GLU A 42 7.60 -13.30 5.05
CA GLU A 42 7.47 -12.52 6.28
C GLU A 42 6.15 -11.74 6.22
N LEU A 43 5.28 -11.92 7.20
CA LEU A 43 4.02 -11.19 7.35
C LEU A 43 4.15 -10.19 8.50
N LEU A 44 3.96 -8.91 8.22
CA LEU A 44 4.10 -7.81 9.18
C LEU A 44 2.75 -7.10 9.35
N PHE A 45 2.07 -7.35 10.45
CA PHE A 45 0.95 -6.52 10.87
C PHE A 45 1.48 -5.32 11.66
N ILE A 46 1.08 -4.12 11.24
CA ILE A 46 1.40 -2.89 11.97
C ILE A 46 0.13 -2.40 12.64
N ASN A 47 -0.04 -2.76 13.89
CA ASN A 47 -1.16 -2.32 14.71
C ASN A 47 -0.91 -0.88 15.18
N ASP A 48 -1.57 0.08 14.55
CA ASP A 48 -1.34 1.51 14.75
C ASP A 48 -2.07 2.04 16.01
N GLY A 49 -1.83 1.42 17.15
CA GLY A 49 -2.40 1.84 18.44
C GLY A 49 -3.90 1.62 18.51
N SER A 50 -4.40 0.46 18.05
CA SER A 50 -5.82 0.11 18.16
C SER A 50 -6.30 0.10 19.60
N THR A 51 -7.54 0.53 19.82
CA THR A 51 -8.22 0.59 21.10
C THR A 51 -9.30 -0.48 21.28
N ASP A 52 -9.53 -1.27 20.22
CA ASP A 52 -10.42 -2.43 20.20
C ASP A 52 -9.64 -3.75 20.30
N ASN A 53 -10.29 -4.87 20.05
CA ASN A 53 -9.69 -6.20 20.13
C ASN A 53 -8.79 -6.57 18.94
N THR A 54 -8.38 -5.61 18.09
CA THR A 54 -7.54 -5.87 16.90
C THR A 54 -6.27 -6.64 17.25
N SER A 55 -5.54 -6.23 18.30
CA SER A 55 -4.26 -6.87 18.67
C SER A 55 -4.43 -8.34 19.02
N SER A 56 -5.36 -8.65 19.93
CA SER A 56 -5.62 -10.01 20.38
C SER A 56 -6.15 -10.91 19.25
N LEU A 57 -6.99 -10.38 18.37
CA LEU A 57 -7.48 -11.12 17.21
C LEU A 57 -6.37 -11.39 16.18
N LEU A 58 -5.46 -10.46 15.97
CA LEU A 58 -4.28 -10.71 15.10
C LEU A 58 -3.42 -11.84 15.66
N GLU A 59 -3.12 -11.85 16.95
CA GLU A 59 -2.36 -12.92 17.60
C GLU A 59 -3.07 -14.28 17.53
N GLN A 60 -4.39 -14.29 17.70
CA GLN A 60 -5.20 -15.50 17.62
C GLN A 60 -5.30 -16.07 16.22
N HIS A 61 -5.53 -15.21 15.21
CA HIS A 61 -5.79 -15.63 13.84
C HIS A 61 -4.53 -15.84 12.98
N PHE A 62 -3.39 -15.24 13.40
CA PHE A 62 -2.11 -15.33 12.66
C PHE A 62 -0.95 -15.77 13.58
N PRO A 63 -1.02 -16.99 14.16
CA PRO A 63 -0.02 -17.48 15.13
C PRO A 63 1.27 -18.00 14.49
N GLN A 64 1.43 -17.88 13.16
CA GLN A 64 2.54 -18.46 12.42
C GLN A 64 3.88 -17.78 12.73
N SER A 65 4.96 -18.55 12.76
CA SER A 65 6.32 -18.07 13.11
C SER A 65 6.87 -17.00 12.14
N TYR A 66 6.36 -16.96 10.90
CA TYR A 66 6.71 -15.93 9.92
C TYR A 66 5.87 -14.64 10.06
N CYS A 67 4.90 -14.63 10.97
CA CYS A 67 4.06 -13.46 11.27
C CYS A 67 4.64 -12.69 12.45
N LYS A 68 4.74 -11.36 12.31
CA LYS A 68 5.10 -10.43 13.38
C LYS A 68 4.06 -9.35 13.49
N ILE A 69 3.68 -9.01 14.71
CA ILE A 69 2.78 -7.90 15.02
C ILE A 69 3.61 -6.82 15.70
N ILE A 70 3.66 -5.63 15.11
CA ILE A 70 4.33 -4.45 15.65
C ILE A 70 3.26 -3.45 16.07
N THR A 71 3.20 -3.11 17.35
CA THR A 71 2.16 -2.26 17.90
C THR A 71 2.72 -0.90 18.30
N HIS A 72 2.10 0.17 17.79
CA HIS A 72 2.35 1.54 18.24
C HIS A 72 1.61 1.79 19.58
N GLN A 73 2.19 2.59 20.45
CA GLN A 73 1.55 2.95 21.73
C GLN A 73 0.26 3.75 21.55
N THR A 74 0.21 4.60 20.50
CA THR A 74 -0.94 5.42 20.12
C THR A 74 -1.05 5.47 18.62
N ASN A 75 -2.24 5.81 18.10
CA ASN A 75 -2.47 5.98 16.68
C ASN A 75 -1.58 7.10 16.09
N GLN A 76 -0.73 6.74 15.14
CA GLN A 76 0.17 7.64 14.40
C GLN A 76 -0.25 7.84 12.96
N ASN A 77 -1.34 7.23 12.53
CA ASN A 77 -1.92 7.19 11.20
C ASN A 77 -1.15 6.33 10.17
N LEU A 78 -1.81 6.08 9.04
CA LEU A 78 -1.40 5.13 8.00
C LEU A 78 0.05 5.29 7.53
N GLY A 79 0.49 6.53 7.28
CA GLY A 79 1.86 6.79 6.79
C GLY A 79 2.94 6.39 7.80
N ALA A 80 2.69 6.60 9.10
CA ALA A 80 3.60 6.14 10.14
C ALA A 80 3.63 4.61 10.20
N ALA A 81 2.48 3.96 10.11
CA ALA A 81 2.40 2.50 10.06
C ALA A 81 3.14 1.91 8.85
N ILE A 82 2.98 2.50 7.66
CA ILE A 82 3.76 2.11 6.46
C ILE A 82 5.26 2.26 6.73
N ARG A 83 5.70 3.37 7.32
CA ARG A 83 7.12 3.63 7.63
C ARG A 83 7.67 2.59 8.60
N THR A 84 6.93 2.26 9.66
CA THR A 84 7.29 1.19 10.60
C THR A 84 7.43 -0.14 9.89
N GLY A 85 6.46 -0.50 9.02
CA GLY A 85 6.53 -1.71 8.20
C GLY A 85 7.74 -1.73 7.26
N PHE A 86 8.05 -0.61 6.60
CA PHE A 86 9.23 -0.50 5.74
C PHE A 86 10.55 -0.69 6.49
N HIS A 87 10.65 -0.15 7.71
CA HIS A 87 11.83 -0.36 8.55
C HIS A 87 11.98 -1.79 9.03
N ALA A 88 10.87 -2.48 9.28
CA ALA A 88 10.87 -3.85 9.78
C ALA A 88 11.05 -4.90 8.68
N ALA A 89 10.68 -4.58 7.42
CA ALA A 89 10.70 -5.52 6.30
C ALA A 89 12.10 -5.98 5.93
N THR A 90 12.28 -7.29 5.86
CA THR A 90 13.55 -7.94 5.49
C THR A 90 13.56 -8.45 4.04
N GLY A 91 12.38 -8.62 3.43
CA GLY A 91 12.20 -9.15 2.08
C GLY A 91 12.86 -8.32 0.97
N ASP A 92 13.27 -8.98 -0.09
CA ASP A 92 13.78 -8.32 -1.32
C ASP A 92 12.64 -7.75 -2.16
N ILE A 93 11.44 -8.34 -2.00
CA ILE A 93 10.17 -7.78 -2.45
C ILE A 93 9.35 -7.41 -1.22
N VAL A 94 8.77 -6.22 -1.24
CA VAL A 94 7.89 -5.72 -0.18
C VAL A 94 6.53 -5.41 -0.77
N ILE A 95 5.50 -6.05 -0.23
CA ILE A 95 4.10 -5.78 -0.58
C ILE A 95 3.43 -5.03 0.56
N THR A 96 2.72 -3.96 0.25
CA THR A 96 1.80 -3.29 1.18
C THR A 96 0.36 -3.59 0.77
N MET A 97 -0.53 -3.88 1.72
CA MET A 97 -1.93 -4.23 1.46
C MET A 97 -2.83 -3.66 2.55
N ASP A 98 -4.06 -3.28 2.19
CA ASP A 98 -5.09 -2.88 3.15
C ASP A 98 -5.64 -4.11 3.91
N SER A 99 -5.99 -3.94 5.19
CA SER A 99 -6.54 -5.00 6.06
C SER A 99 -8.02 -5.31 5.77
N ASP A 100 -8.73 -4.43 5.04
CA ASP A 100 -10.19 -4.46 4.88
C ASP A 100 -10.69 -5.29 3.70
N CYS A 101 -9.77 -5.91 2.95
CA CYS A 101 -10.09 -6.73 1.77
C CYS A 101 -10.94 -6.01 0.71
N THR A 102 -10.79 -4.69 0.56
CA THR A 102 -11.43 -3.91 -0.52
C THR A 102 -10.86 -4.26 -1.90
N TYR A 103 -9.68 -4.85 -1.96
CA TYR A 103 -9.14 -5.55 -3.12
C TYR A 103 -9.09 -7.05 -2.84
N ASP A 104 -9.14 -7.86 -3.90
CA ASP A 104 -8.93 -9.29 -3.79
C ASP A 104 -7.47 -9.57 -3.38
N VAL A 105 -7.27 -10.39 -2.36
CA VAL A 105 -5.92 -10.77 -1.89
C VAL A 105 -5.11 -11.48 -2.98
N HIS A 106 -5.76 -12.14 -3.94
CA HIS A 106 -5.11 -12.82 -5.06
C HIS A 106 -4.42 -11.85 -6.03
N GLU A 107 -4.70 -10.54 -5.95
CA GLU A 107 -3.93 -9.54 -6.70
C GLU A 107 -2.43 -9.57 -6.36
N ILE A 108 -2.05 -10.14 -5.22
CA ILE A 108 -0.63 -10.39 -4.89
C ILE A 108 0.09 -11.14 -6.01
N TYR A 109 -0.50 -12.18 -6.59
CA TYR A 109 0.10 -12.92 -7.71
C TYR A 109 0.26 -12.05 -8.95
N ASN A 110 -0.74 -11.25 -9.28
CA ASN A 110 -0.71 -10.35 -10.43
C ASN A 110 0.37 -9.28 -10.25
N LEU A 111 0.50 -8.71 -9.05
CA LEU A 111 1.55 -7.76 -8.72
C LEU A 111 2.95 -8.39 -8.84
N LEU A 112 3.13 -9.60 -8.30
CA LEU A 112 4.41 -10.32 -8.37
C LEU A 112 4.80 -10.68 -9.80
N ASN A 113 3.85 -11.11 -10.63
CA ASN A 113 4.08 -11.45 -12.04
C ASN A 113 4.51 -10.24 -12.88
N LEU A 114 4.00 -9.03 -12.54
CA LEU A 114 4.37 -7.80 -13.24
C LEU A 114 5.66 -7.16 -12.72
N LEU A 115 6.14 -7.58 -11.55
CA LEU A 115 7.36 -7.07 -10.92
C LEU A 115 8.60 -7.75 -11.51
N ASP A 116 8.85 -7.51 -12.78
CA ASP A 116 9.99 -8.03 -13.53
C ASP A 116 11.31 -7.27 -13.22
N PRO A 117 12.48 -7.69 -13.78
CA PRO A 117 13.75 -7.00 -13.55
C PRO A 117 13.74 -5.52 -13.90
N HIS A 118 12.91 -5.08 -14.86
CA HIS A 118 12.82 -3.69 -15.35
C HIS A 118 11.74 -2.87 -14.65
N THR A 119 11.00 -3.46 -13.71
CA THR A 119 9.90 -2.82 -12.99
C THR A 119 10.25 -2.71 -11.52
N ASP A 120 10.18 -1.50 -10.95
CA ASP A 120 10.53 -1.24 -9.57
C ASP A 120 9.32 -1.31 -8.62
N ILE A 121 8.16 -0.88 -9.12
CA ILE A 121 6.89 -0.85 -8.38
C ILE A 121 5.77 -1.34 -9.28
N VAL A 122 4.88 -2.17 -8.74
CA VAL A 122 3.57 -2.49 -9.34
C VAL A 122 2.48 -2.10 -8.36
N THR A 123 1.52 -1.28 -8.79
CA THR A 123 0.39 -0.82 -7.96
C THR A 123 -0.93 -1.33 -8.53
N VAL A 124 -1.88 -1.71 -7.68
CA VAL A 124 -3.24 -1.95 -8.16
C VAL A 124 -3.87 -0.65 -8.64
N SER A 125 -4.69 -0.73 -9.68
CA SER A 125 -5.32 0.44 -10.29
C SER A 125 -6.78 0.18 -10.66
N PRO A 126 -7.73 0.62 -9.82
CA PRO A 126 -9.15 0.53 -10.15
C PRO A 126 -9.57 1.58 -11.20
N TYR A 127 -8.75 2.61 -11.43
CA TYR A 127 -9.03 3.67 -12.41
C TYR A 127 -8.38 3.42 -13.77
N HIS A 128 -7.59 2.36 -13.90
CA HIS A 128 -7.10 1.88 -15.19
C HIS A 128 -8.29 1.56 -16.13
N PRO A 129 -8.19 1.74 -17.46
CA PRO A 129 -9.28 1.42 -18.38
C PRO A 129 -9.88 0.00 -18.24
N LEU A 130 -9.07 -0.96 -17.80
CA LEU A 130 -9.48 -2.34 -17.51
C LEU A 130 -9.83 -2.59 -16.03
N GLY A 131 -9.64 -1.59 -15.16
CA GLY A 131 -10.01 -1.67 -13.75
C GLY A 131 -11.49 -1.42 -13.52
N LYS A 132 -11.98 -1.75 -12.31
CA LYS A 132 -13.38 -1.56 -11.95
C LYS A 132 -13.51 -0.95 -10.56
N VAL A 133 -14.63 -0.26 -10.34
CA VAL A 133 -15.02 0.26 -9.03
C VAL A 133 -16.45 -0.13 -8.76
N GLU A 134 -16.71 -0.79 -7.64
CA GLU A 134 -18.02 -1.32 -7.29
C GLU A 134 -18.54 -0.69 -5.98
N ASN A 135 -19.74 -0.10 -6.06
CA ASN A 135 -20.48 0.44 -4.91
C ASN A 135 -19.76 1.50 -4.06
N ILE A 136 -18.78 2.21 -4.64
CA ILE A 136 -18.10 3.32 -3.96
C ILE A 136 -18.90 4.62 -4.15
N PRO A 137 -19.10 5.44 -3.10
CA PRO A 137 -19.78 6.72 -3.22
C PRO A 137 -19.13 7.61 -4.28
N SER A 138 -19.96 8.19 -5.19
CA SER A 138 -19.50 8.93 -6.37
C SER A 138 -18.58 10.12 -6.02
N TYR A 139 -18.84 10.82 -4.91
CA TYR A 139 -17.99 11.93 -4.47
C TYR A 139 -16.57 11.49 -4.09
N ARG A 140 -16.40 10.31 -3.43
CA ARG A 140 -15.08 9.78 -3.10
C ARG A 140 -14.32 9.38 -4.36
N LEU A 141 -15.02 8.76 -5.30
CA LEU A 141 -14.47 8.38 -6.59
C LEU A 141 -14.02 9.62 -7.39
N ALA A 142 -14.86 10.66 -7.45
CA ALA A 142 -14.54 11.91 -8.13
C ALA A 142 -13.27 12.56 -7.53
N LEU A 143 -13.20 12.69 -6.20
CA LEU A 143 -12.03 13.26 -5.51
C LEU A 143 -10.75 12.46 -5.78
N SER A 144 -10.81 11.14 -5.69
CA SER A 144 -9.62 10.29 -5.91
C SER A 144 -9.17 10.28 -7.38
N LYS A 145 -10.11 10.29 -8.33
CA LYS A 145 -9.79 10.43 -9.76
C LYS A 145 -9.21 11.81 -10.08
N SER A 146 -9.78 12.88 -9.52
CA SER A 146 -9.30 14.25 -9.74
C SER A 146 -7.88 14.43 -9.24
N ILE A 147 -7.56 13.96 -8.02
CA ILE A 147 -6.20 14.08 -7.50
C ILE A 147 -5.22 13.21 -8.28
N SER A 148 -5.62 12.02 -8.71
CA SER A 148 -4.79 11.16 -9.56
C SER A 148 -4.51 11.82 -10.93
N TRP A 149 -5.51 12.48 -11.52
CA TRP A 149 -5.32 13.25 -12.75
C TRP A 149 -4.31 14.40 -12.55
N ILE A 150 -4.41 15.17 -11.46
CA ILE A 150 -3.46 16.24 -11.13
C ILE A 150 -2.03 15.67 -11.01
N TYR A 151 -1.85 14.57 -10.28
CA TYR A 151 -0.55 13.94 -10.12
C TYR A 151 0.01 13.40 -11.44
N ARG A 152 -0.84 12.88 -12.31
CA ARG A 152 -0.46 12.47 -13.66
C ARG A 152 0.12 13.65 -14.46
N GLN A 153 -0.53 14.84 -14.43
CA GLN A 153 -0.01 16.03 -15.07
C GLN A 153 1.30 16.50 -14.45
N LEU A 154 1.41 16.45 -13.14
CA LEU A 154 2.60 16.87 -12.41
C LEU A 154 3.80 15.92 -12.61
N THR A 155 3.59 14.64 -12.73
CA THR A 155 4.68 13.66 -12.90
C THR A 155 5.01 13.39 -14.37
N GLY A 156 4.06 13.60 -15.29
CA GLY A 156 4.15 13.17 -16.68
C GLY A 156 4.06 11.65 -16.85
N ALA A 157 3.73 10.92 -15.80
CA ALA A 157 3.62 9.46 -15.82
C ALA A 157 2.24 9.01 -16.31
N HIS A 158 2.19 7.93 -17.10
CA HIS A 158 0.93 7.33 -17.56
C HIS A 158 0.33 6.40 -16.49
N ILE A 159 0.07 6.95 -15.29
CA ILE A 159 -0.49 6.25 -14.14
C ILE A 159 -1.90 6.78 -13.86
N TYR A 160 -2.85 5.88 -13.62
CA TYR A 160 -4.26 6.22 -13.35
C TYR A 160 -4.58 6.29 -11.85
N THR A 161 -3.87 5.53 -11.00
CA THR A 161 -4.12 5.47 -9.56
C THR A 161 -2.86 5.75 -8.75
N PHE A 162 -2.85 6.88 -8.03
CA PHE A 162 -1.71 7.28 -7.18
C PHE A 162 -1.93 6.96 -5.69
N THR A 163 -3.16 6.71 -5.28
CA THR A 163 -3.56 6.65 -3.86
C THR A 163 -3.76 5.24 -3.32
N ALA A 164 -3.58 4.20 -4.13
CA ALA A 164 -3.68 2.82 -3.66
C ALA A 164 -2.52 2.48 -2.71
N LEU A 165 -2.83 1.80 -1.60
CA LEU A 165 -1.83 1.22 -0.72
C LEU A 165 -1.32 -0.12 -1.27
N PHE A 166 -2.19 -0.90 -1.91
CA PHE A 166 -1.84 -2.24 -2.36
C PHE A 166 -0.85 -2.20 -3.53
N ARG A 167 0.42 -2.54 -3.21
CA ARG A 167 1.57 -2.46 -4.12
C ARG A 167 2.59 -3.53 -3.82
N ALA A 168 3.25 -4.03 -4.88
CA ALA A 168 4.52 -4.75 -4.77
C ALA A 168 5.66 -3.83 -5.20
N GLN A 169 6.75 -3.81 -4.45
CA GLN A 169 7.91 -2.96 -4.71
C GLN A 169 9.20 -3.64 -4.30
N LYS A 170 10.27 -3.34 -5.03
CA LYS A 170 11.61 -3.86 -4.72
C LYS A 170 12.16 -3.19 -3.46
N LYS A 171 12.97 -3.91 -2.70
CA LYS A 171 13.60 -3.47 -1.44
C LYS A 171 14.32 -2.11 -1.54
N HIS A 172 14.98 -1.82 -2.66
CA HIS A 172 15.69 -0.56 -2.82
C HIS A 172 14.74 0.64 -2.82
N ILE A 173 13.48 0.49 -3.28
CA ILE A 173 12.46 1.54 -3.17
C ILE A 173 12.18 1.84 -1.70
N VAL A 174 11.91 0.79 -0.91
CA VAL A 174 11.62 0.91 0.53
C VAL A 174 12.75 1.59 1.29
N LYS A 175 14.01 1.34 0.89
CA LYS A 175 15.19 1.93 1.53
C LYS A 175 15.49 3.36 1.09
N ASN A 176 15.22 3.70 -0.17
CA ASN A 176 15.67 4.96 -0.76
C ASN A 176 14.59 6.03 -0.79
N ILE A 177 13.31 5.64 -0.75
CA ILE A 177 12.21 6.60 -0.78
C ILE A 177 11.89 7.09 0.63
N THR A 178 12.15 8.36 0.86
CA THR A 178 11.76 9.05 2.09
C THR A 178 10.46 9.81 1.86
N PHE A 179 9.48 9.60 2.74
CA PHE A 179 8.22 10.33 2.75
C PHE A 179 7.92 10.87 4.15
N GLU A 180 7.24 12.01 4.23
CA GLU A 180 7.06 12.76 5.48
C GLU A 180 5.65 12.59 6.07
N SER A 181 4.67 12.33 5.22
CA SER A 181 3.28 12.27 5.65
C SER A 181 2.99 11.08 6.55
N ASN A 182 2.34 11.35 7.68
CA ASN A 182 1.84 10.28 8.56
C ASN A 182 0.43 9.82 8.19
N ASN A 183 -0.29 10.52 7.32
CA ASN A 183 -1.68 10.21 6.96
C ASN A 183 -1.77 9.46 5.61
N PHE A 184 -2.97 9.39 5.03
CA PHE A 184 -3.25 8.72 3.76
C PHE A 184 -2.48 9.30 2.55
N LEU A 185 -1.96 10.53 2.64
CA LEU A 185 -1.11 11.12 1.60
C LEU A 185 0.18 10.31 1.38
N ALA A 186 0.67 9.59 2.39
CA ALA A 186 1.90 8.80 2.31
C ALA A 186 1.91 7.84 1.10
N THR A 187 0.77 7.24 0.75
CA THR A 187 0.66 6.35 -0.41
C THR A 187 0.97 7.06 -1.72
N ALA A 188 0.51 8.30 -1.88
CA ALA A 188 0.80 9.12 -3.04
C ALA A 188 2.24 9.68 -3.00
N GLU A 189 2.74 10.10 -1.83
CA GLU A 189 4.14 10.57 -1.68
C GLU A 189 5.14 9.51 -2.14
N ILE A 190 4.99 8.28 -1.67
CA ILE A 190 5.88 7.17 -2.04
C ILE A 190 5.91 6.99 -3.56
N LEU A 191 4.74 6.93 -4.21
CA LEU A 191 4.66 6.71 -5.65
C LEU A 191 5.21 7.88 -6.46
N ILE A 192 4.85 9.11 -6.07
CA ILE A 192 5.27 10.32 -6.77
C ILE A 192 6.78 10.53 -6.64
N TYR A 193 7.34 10.37 -5.44
CA TYR A 193 8.79 10.49 -5.25
C TYR A 193 9.55 9.40 -5.98
N SER A 194 9.01 8.18 -6.05
CA SER A 194 9.60 7.11 -6.87
C SER A 194 9.64 7.49 -8.36
N LEU A 195 8.52 7.97 -8.91
CA LEU A 195 8.44 8.41 -10.31
C LEU A 195 9.41 9.58 -10.59
N LEU A 196 9.49 10.56 -9.68
CA LEU A 196 10.37 11.72 -9.82
C LEU A 196 11.86 11.35 -9.73
N GLN A 197 12.20 10.28 -9.03
CA GLN A 197 13.55 9.71 -8.98
C GLN A 197 13.87 8.82 -10.19
N GLY A 198 12.90 8.58 -11.09
CA GLY A 198 13.08 7.81 -12.32
C GLY A 198 12.84 6.31 -12.18
N TYR A 199 12.26 5.87 -11.06
CA TYR A 199 11.87 4.47 -10.91
C TYR A 199 10.70 4.09 -11.79
N THR A 200 10.71 2.87 -12.30
CA THR A 200 9.68 2.33 -13.19
C THR A 200 8.48 1.83 -12.41
N VAL A 201 7.30 2.28 -12.81
CA VAL A 201 6.02 1.90 -12.20
C VAL A 201 5.10 1.29 -13.24
N LYS A 202 4.52 0.13 -12.94
CA LYS A 202 3.43 -0.49 -13.71
C LYS A 202 2.14 -0.49 -12.88
N GLU A 203 1.01 -0.53 -13.57
CA GLU A 203 -0.30 -0.68 -12.96
C GLU A 203 -0.88 -2.06 -13.26
N GLN A 204 -1.44 -2.68 -12.24
CA GLN A 204 -2.27 -3.86 -12.32
C GLN A 204 -3.73 -3.42 -12.28
N PRO A 205 -4.51 -3.59 -13.35
CA PRO A 205 -5.94 -3.36 -13.31
C PRO A 205 -6.61 -4.24 -12.26
N ALA A 206 -7.37 -3.64 -11.35
CA ALA A 206 -8.02 -4.38 -10.26
C ALA A 206 -9.43 -3.85 -10.00
N THR A 207 -10.24 -4.64 -9.32
CA THR A 207 -11.57 -4.22 -8.88
C THR A 207 -11.50 -3.72 -7.45
N LEU A 208 -11.92 -2.47 -7.23
CA LEU A 208 -12.11 -1.90 -5.90
C LEU A 208 -13.54 -2.13 -5.44
N HIS A 209 -13.71 -2.93 -4.40
CA HIS A 209 -14.99 -3.21 -3.76
C HIS A 209 -15.27 -2.27 -2.60
N VAL A 210 -16.55 -2.14 -2.25
CA VAL A 210 -16.92 -1.47 -1.01
C VAL A 210 -16.45 -2.30 0.20
N ARG A 211 -15.97 -1.60 1.21
CA ARG A 211 -15.60 -2.22 2.49
C ARG A 211 -16.82 -2.88 3.14
N LYS A 212 -16.70 -4.14 3.54
CA LYS A 212 -17.79 -4.92 4.15
C LYS A 212 -17.86 -4.77 5.67
N TYR A 213 -16.71 -4.65 6.36
CA TYR A 213 -16.60 -4.60 7.81
C TYR A 213 -15.85 -3.34 8.27
N GLY A 214 -16.17 -2.90 9.49
CA GLY A 214 -15.58 -1.71 10.09
C GLY A 214 -15.97 -0.40 9.40
N GLN A 215 -15.35 0.70 9.80
CA GLN A 215 -15.63 2.04 9.27
C GLN A 215 -14.36 2.70 8.76
N SER A 216 -14.48 3.45 7.67
CA SER A 216 -13.37 4.27 7.17
C SER A 216 -12.95 5.32 8.20
N LYS A 217 -11.71 5.28 8.66
CA LYS A 217 -11.13 6.24 9.61
C LYS A 217 -10.59 7.50 8.92
N MET A 218 -10.76 7.61 7.60
CA MET A 218 -10.24 8.73 6.80
C MET A 218 -11.02 10.02 7.08
N LYS A 219 -10.34 11.04 7.61
CA LYS A 219 -10.87 12.39 7.78
C LYS A 219 -10.71 13.16 6.46
N LEU A 220 -11.75 13.13 5.61
CA LEU A 220 -11.73 13.59 4.22
C LEU A 220 -11.16 15.00 4.04
N PHE A 221 -11.60 15.96 4.85
CA PHE A 221 -11.13 17.34 4.77
C PHE A 221 -9.62 17.48 4.99
N LEU A 222 -9.09 16.75 5.99
CA LEU A 222 -7.64 16.75 6.27
C LEU A 222 -6.84 16.12 5.13
N VAL A 223 -7.38 15.06 4.52
CA VAL A 223 -6.76 14.41 3.37
C VAL A 223 -6.72 15.37 2.17
N ILE A 224 -7.82 16.03 1.83
CA ILE A 224 -7.87 17.04 0.74
C ILE A 224 -6.84 18.15 0.99
N LYS A 225 -6.80 18.71 2.20
CA LYS A 225 -5.82 19.75 2.57
C LYS A 225 -4.38 19.29 2.42
N SER A 226 -4.10 18.04 2.82
CA SER A 226 -2.76 17.45 2.70
C SER A 226 -2.36 17.29 1.23
N HIS A 227 -3.27 16.76 0.39
CA HIS A 227 -3.02 16.63 -1.05
C HIS A 227 -2.81 17.99 -1.72
N ALA A 228 -3.60 19.03 -1.39
CA ALA A 228 -3.43 20.35 -1.97
C ALA A 228 -2.04 20.95 -1.64
N LYS A 229 -1.60 20.84 -0.39
CA LYS A 229 -0.24 21.26 0.01
C LYS A 229 0.84 20.48 -0.73
N PHE A 230 0.64 19.18 -0.90
CA PHE A 230 1.61 18.33 -1.57
C PHE A 230 1.69 18.60 -3.09
N VAL A 231 0.56 18.87 -3.74
CA VAL A 231 0.51 19.35 -5.14
C VAL A 231 1.36 20.60 -5.31
N ALA A 232 1.20 21.60 -4.44
CA ALA A 232 2.00 22.82 -4.48
C ALA A 232 3.50 22.52 -4.27
N LYS A 233 3.84 21.62 -3.31
CA LYS A 233 5.21 21.18 -3.06
C LYS A 233 5.83 20.54 -4.32
N VAL A 234 5.16 19.57 -4.93
CA VAL A 234 5.63 18.86 -6.15
C VAL A 234 5.79 19.82 -7.32
N PHE A 235 4.81 20.71 -7.53
CA PHE A 235 4.89 21.76 -8.55
C PHE A 235 6.13 22.64 -8.39
N TRP A 236 6.38 23.13 -7.17
CA TRP A 236 7.55 23.93 -6.86
C TRP A 236 8.87 23.18 -7.06
N MET A 237 8.91 21.91 -6.65
CA MET A 237 10.07 21.05 -6.85
C MET A 237 10.40 20.84 -8.33
N ARG A 238 9.37 20.75 -9.20
CA ARG A 238 9.58 20.69 -10.66
C ARG A 238 10.13 21.99 -11.24
N LEU A 239 9.59 23.14 -10.83
CA LEU A 239 10.07 24.44 -11.30
C LEU A 239 11.53 24.71 -10.91
N THR A 240 11.93 24.26 -9.72
CA THR A 240 13.29 24.52 -9.19
C THR A 240 14.32 23.46 -9.60
N GLY A 241 13.93 22.46 -10.38
CA GLY A 241 14.82 21.37 -10.83
C GLY A 241 15.40 20.52 -9.68
N LYS A 242 14.78 20.55 -8.49
CA LYS A 242 15.25 19.81 -7.30
C LYS A 242 15.17 18.27 -7.45
N PHE A 243 14.55 17.77 -8.51
CA PHE A 243 14.62 16.35 -8.89
C PHE A 243 15.59 16.20 -10.06
N LYS A 244 16.81 15.81 -9.79
CA LYS A 244 17.67 15.24 -10.80
C LYS A 244 17.24 13.81 -11.03
N LYS A 245 16.86 13.48 -12.27
CA LYS A 245 16.78 12.09 -12.72
C LYS A 245 18.13 11.44 -12.44
N LYS A 246 18.14 10.32 -11.72
CA LYS A 246 19.28 9.40 -11.72
C LYS A 246 19.48 8.80 -13.10
#